data_04bcc424ce9b5fc21d759588b7640e29
#
_entry.id   04bcc424ce9b5fc21d759588b7640e29
#
_cell.length_a   1.000
_cell.length_b   1.000
_cell.length_c   1.000
_cell.angle_alpha   90.00
_cell.angle_beta   90.00
_cell.angle_gamma   90.00
#
_symmetry.space_group_name_H-M   'P 1'
#
loop_
_entity.id
_entity.type
_entity.pdbx_description
1 polymer ?
#
loop_
_entity_poly.entity_id
_entity_poly.type
_entity_poly.pdbx_seq_one_letter_code
_entity_poly.pdbx_strand_id
1 'polypeptide(L)'
;GELLQNQYRIGLSRLERVVRERMTTQDLEGISPQSLINIKPVTAAVKEFFGSSQLSQFMDQNNPLGELTHKRRLSALGPGGLSRDRAGFEVRDVHYSHYGRMCPVETPEGPNIGLINSLASYAKINEYGFIEAPYRRIDKSDPANPVVTDEVVYMTADEEDNYHVAQANEPLDEEGHFVHKNVSGRFREETQEYEKRMFDYMDVSPKMVFSVATALIPFLQNDDANRALMGSNMQRQAVPLLTTEAPVVGTGMETKTAVDSGVCVLAKKSGTVLRSTSTDITIKNDDGTKDDYHLIKFLRSNQSNCYNQKPIVFQGEHVEAGQVIADGPSTANGELALGKNPLIGFMTWEGYNYEDAVLLSERLVMNDVYTSVHIEEYEAEARDTKLGPEEITRDVPGVGDDALKDLDERGIIRIGAEVRAGDILVGKVTPKGETELTAEERLLRAIFGEKAREVRDTSLKVPHGEYGIIVDAKVFTRENGDELSPGVNQAVRIYIAQKR
;
A
#
# COMPACT_ATOMS: atom_id res chain seq x y z
N GLY A 1 -10.54 13.35 -5.32
CA GLY A 1 -11.48 13.62 -6.44
C GLY A 1 -11.33 15.04 -6.98
N GLU A 2 -11.28 16.06 -6.13
CA GLU A 2 -11.24 17.47 -6.54
C GLU A 2 -10.01 17.84 -7.38
N LEU A 3 -8.82 17.40 -6.98
CA LEU A 3 -7.59 17.66 -7.73
C LEU A 3 -7.59 16.96 -9.09
N LEU A 4 -8.10 15.74 -9.13
CA LEU A 4 -8.24 14.99 -10.37
C LEU A 4 -9.27 15.61 -11.30
N GLN A 5 -10.39 16.11 -10.76
CA GLN A 5 -11.39 16.85 -11.51
C GLN A 5 -10.78 18.11 -12.17
N ASN A 6 -9.96 18.85 -11.45
CA ASN A 6 -9.26 20.02 -12.00
C ASN A 6 -8.33 19.64 -13.15
N GLN A 7 -7.63 18.52 -13.07
CA GLN A 7 -6.78 18.01 -14.15
C GLN A 7 -7.59 17.60 -15.38
N TYR A 8 -8.72 16.92 -15.20
CA TYR A 8 -9.63 16.62 -16.32
C TYR A 8 -10.17 17.88 -16.96
N ARG A 9 -10.53 18.89 -16.18
CA ARG A 9 -10.99 20.19 -16.70
C ARG A 9 -9.91 20.86 -17.57
N ILE A 10 -8.66 20.87 -17.14
CA ILE A 10 -7.52 21.39 -17.92
C ILE A 10 -7.34 20.60 -19.22
N GLY A 11 -7.36 19.27 -19.15
CA GLY A 11 -7.23 18.41 -20.31
C GLY A 11 -8.36 18.60 -21.32
N LEU A 12 -9.61 18.67 -20.86
CA LEU A 12 -10.77 18.92 -21.70
C LEU A 12 -10.78 20.31 -22.35
N SER A 13 -10.33 21.34 -21.63
CA SER A 13 -10.19 22.70 -22.18
C SER A 13 -9.15 22.75 -23.31
N ARG A 14 -8.04 22.04 -23.15
CA ARG A 14 -7.02 21.90 -24.21
C ARG A 14 -7.57 21.13 -25.41
N LEU A 15 -8.33 20.06 -25.18
CA LEU A 15 -8.98 19.28 -26.21
C LEU A 15 -9.99 20.13 -26.98
N GLU A 16 -10.82 20.89 -26.30
CA GLU A 16 -11.79 21.81 -26.92
C GLU A 16 -11.08 22.81 -27.87
N ARG A 17 -9.99 23.41 -27.43
CA ARG A 17 -9.20 24.34 -28.24
C ARG A 17 -8.67 23.67 -29.51
N VAL A 18 -8.09 22.47 -29.39
CA VAL A 18 -7.59 21.70 -30.55
C VAL A 18 -8.72 21.34 -31.52
N VAL A 19 -9.88 20.95 -31.04
CA VAL A 19 -11.05 20.63 -31.84
C VAL A 19 -11.53 21.87 -32.61
N ARG A 20 -11.61 23.03 -31.97
CA ARG A 20 -11.99 24.31 -32.60
C ARG A 20 -11.00 24.68 -33.72
N GLU A 21 -9.69 24.58 -33.47
CA GLU A 21 -8.67 24.82 -34.48
C GLU A 21 -8.81 23.89 -35.68
N ARG A 22 -9.05 22.60 -35.47
CA ARG A 22 -9.25 21.62 -36.52
C ARG A 22 -10.52 21.88 -37.35
N MET A 23 -11.60 22.28 -36.70
CA MET A 23 -12.86 22.62 -37.35
C MET A 23 -12.72 23.81 -38.30
N THR A 24 -11.81 24.76 -38.01
CA THR A 24 -11.56 25.93 -38.84
C THR A 24 -10.57 25.67 -40.00
N THR A 25 -9.66 24.70 -39.81
CA THR A 25 -8.56 24.45 -40.75
C THR A 25 -8.78 23.27 -41.70
N GLN A 26 -9.70 22.35 -41.39
CA GLN A 26 -9.96 21.16 -42.21
C GLN A 26 -11.15 21.37 -43.17
N ASP A 27 -11.10 20.71 -44.31
CA ASP A 27 -12.23 20.68 -45.23
C ASP A 27 -13.44 19.99 -44.60
N LEU A 28 -14.60 20.60 -44.83
CA LEU A 28 -15.87 20.14 -44.26
C LEU A 28 -16.39 18.83 -44.86
N GLU A 29 -15.85 18.41 -45.99
CA GLU A 29 -16.25 17.16 -46.66
C GLU A 29 -15.53 15.96 -46.02
N GLY A 30 -16.30 15.05 -45.42
CA GLY A 30 -15.78 13.81 -44.85
C GLY A 30 -15.26 13.89 -43.40
N ILE A 31 -15.51 14.99 -42.69
CA ILE A 31 -15.14 15.11 -41.27
C ILE A 31 -16.01 14.20 -40.41
N SER A 32 -15.36 13.34 -39.62
CA SER A 32 -15.98 12.56 -38.60
C SER A 32 -15.59 13.10 -37.19
N PRO A 33 -16.41 12.92 -36.15
CA PRO A 33 -16.02 13.28 -34.78
C PRO A 33 -14.69 12.66 -34.35
N GLN A 34 -14.40 11.45 -34.80
CA GLN A 34 -13.16 10.72 -34.47
C GLN A 34 -11.91 11.37 -35.10
N SER A 35 -12.02 12.00 -36.25
CA SER A 35 -10.89 12.71 -36.91
C SER A 35 -10.58 14.06 -36.25
N LEU A 36 -11.58 14.67 -35.60
CA LEU A 36 -11.45 15.96 -34.88
C LEU A 36 -10.95 15.80 -33.47
N ILE A 37 -11.34 14.73 -32.78
CA ILE A 37 -11.03 14.52 -31.37
C ILE A 37 -9.65 13.90 -31.22
N ASN A 38 -8.79 14.59 -30.46
CA ASN A 38 -7.48 14.09 -30.06
C ASN A 38 -7.45 13.90 -28.54
N ILE A 39 -7.35 12.68 -28.07
CA ILE A 39 -7.36 12.34 -26.65
C ILE A 39 -6.03 12.63 -25.92
N LYS A 40 -4.96 12.92 -26.67
CA LYS A 40 -3.62 13.14 -26.09
C LYS A 40 -3.56 14.25 -25.03
N PRO A 41 -4.22 15.41 -25.16
CA PRO A 41 -4.20 16.44 -24.13
C PRO A 41 -4.78 15.98 -22.79
N VAL A 42 -5.85 15.21 -22.80
CA VAL A 42 -6.48 14.65 -21.61
C VAL A 42 -5.58 13.59 -20.98
N THR A 43 -5.05 12.69 -21.77
CA THR A 43 -4.10 11.66 -21.31
C THR A 43 -2.85 12.29 -20.70
N ALA A 44 -2.30 13.32 -21.33
CA ALA A 44 -1.14 14.05 -20.84
C ALA A 44 -1.41 14.75 -19.49
N ALA A 45 -2.57 15.39 -19.35
CA ALA A 45 -2.96 16.05 -18.10
C ALA A 45 -3.12 15.05 -16.94
N VAL A 46 -3.73 13.90 -17.18
CA VAL A 46 -3.89 12.84 -16.16
C VAL A 46 -2.53 12.25 -15.80
N LYS A 47 -1.68 11.95 -16.77
CA LYS A 47 -0.32 11.45 -16.52
C LYS A 47 0.54 12.45 -15.75
N GLU A 48 0.43 13.74 -16.06
CA GLU A 48 1.13 14.80 -15.31
C GLU A 48 0.69 14.83 -13.85
N PHE A 49 -0.61 14.71 -13.57
CA PHE A 49 -1.12 14.66 -12.21
C PHE A 49 -0.55 13.48 -11.43
N PHE A 50 -0.69 12.26 -11.95
CA PHE A 50 -0.21 11.05 -11.25
C PHE A 50 1.31 10.95 -11.16
N GLY A 51 2.05 11.57 -12.06
CA GLY A 51 3.52 11.53 -12.08
C GLY A 51 4.22 12.62 -11.30
N SER A 52 3.60 13.80 -11.14
CA SER A 52 4.27 14.99 -10.58
C SER A 52 3.54 15.68 -9.43
N SER A 53 2.30 15.30 -9.12
CA SER A 53 1.59 15.88 -7.97
C SER A 53 2.20 15.42 -6.65
N GLN A 54 2.35 16.35 -5.71
CA GLN A 54 2.85 16.03 -4.36
C GLN A 54 1.93 15.09 -3.59
N LEU A 55 0.63 15.13 -3.84
CA LEU A 55 -0.37 14.29 -3.17
C LEU A 55 -0.59 12.92 -3.84
N SER A 56 -0.09 12.74 -5.06
CA SER A 56 -0.03 11.43 -5.70
C SER A 56 1.27 10.77 -5.31
N GLN A 57 1.19 9.80 -4.39
CA GLN A 57 2.34 9.17 -3.77
C GLN A 57 2.40 7.68 -4.09
N PHE A 58 3.60 7.14 -4.11
CA PHE A 58 3.83 5.71 -4.19
C PHE A 58 3.32 5.04 -2.92
N MET A 59 2.36 4.11 -3.06
CA MET A 59 1.68 3.50 -1.92
C MET A 59 2.65 2.71 -1.05
N ASP A 60 2.59 2.95 0.27
CA ASP A 60 3.26 2.12 1.26
C ASP A 60 2.55 0.76 1.35
N GLN A 61 3.22 -0.28 0.92
CA GLN A 61 2.69 -1.63 0.76
C GLN A 61 3.52 -2.69 1.50
N ASN A 62 4.22 -2.29 2.57
CA ASN A 62 4.97 -3.22 3.41
C ASN A 62 4.07 -4.28 4.03
N ASN A 63 2.94 -3.86 4.58
CA ASN A 63 1.95 -4.71 5.23
C ASN A 63 0.55 -4.10 5.08
N PRO A 64 -0.52 -4.84 5.42
CA PRO A 64 -1.89 -4.33 5.29
C PRO A 64 -2.16 -3.06 6.09
N LEU A 65 -1.56 -2.94 7.26
CA LEU A 65 -1.70 -1.74 8.10
C LEU A 65 -1.07 -0.52 7.45
N GLY A 66 0.09 -0.67 6.81
CA GLY A 66 0.76 0.40 6.06
C GLY A 66 -0.10 0.93 4.92
N GLU A 67 -0.72 0.03 4.14
CA GLU A 67 -1.66 0.40 3.08
C GLU A 67 -2.86 1.17 3.62
N LEU A 68 -3.51 0.62 4.64
CA LEU A 68 -4.70 1.23 5.24
C LEU A 68 -4.40 2.61 5.81
N THR A 69 -3.30 2.75 6.53
CA THR A 69 -2.88 4.02 7.12
C THR A 69 -2.52 5.05 6.06
N HIS A 70 -1.86 4.63 4.97
CA HIS A 70 -1.53 5.53 3.86
C HIS A 70 -2.79 6.09 3.19
N LYS A 71 -3.81 5.26 2.99
CA LYS A 71 -5.11 5.68 2.43
C LYS A 71 -5.91 6.62 3.35
N ARG A 72 -5.64 6.62 4.64
CA ARG A 72 -6.30 7.46 5.65
C ARG A 72 -5.44 8.64 6.12
N ARG A 73 -4.41 8.99 5.36
CA ARG A 73 -3.48 10.07 5.70
C ARG A 73 -4.06 11.44 5.36
N LEU A 74 -3.85 12.39 6.26
CA LEU A 74 -4.23 13.78 6.13
C LEU A 74 -2.95 14.63 6.03
N SER A 75 -2.77 15.36 4.94
CA SER A 75 -1.61 16.19 4.70
C SER A 75 -1.99 17.68 4.70
N ALA A 76 -1.23 18.48 5.43
CA ALA A 76 -1.33 19.93 5.38
C ALA A 76 -0.53 20.54 4.22
N LEU A 77 0.27 19.73 3.53
CA LEU A 77 1.12 20.14 2.40
C LEU A 77 0.39 19.97 1.07
N GLY A 78 0.96 20.50 0.00
CA GLY A 78 0.45 20.32 -1.36
C GLY A 78 -0.30 21.54 -1.90
N PRO A 79 -1.02 21.38 -3.02
CA PRO A 79 -1.77 22.47 -3.63
C PRO A 79 -2.83 23.07 -2.70
N GLY A 80 -2.78 24.37 -2.47
CA GLY A 80 -3.66 25.08 -1.53
C GLY A 80 -3.31 24.90 -0.06
N GLY A 81 -2.25 24.17 0.25
CA GLY A 81 -1.78 23.92 1.61
C GLY A 81 -0.57 24.78 2.01
N LEU A 82 0.04 24.37 3.12
CA LEU A 82 1.22 25.03 3.69
C LEU A 82 2.51 24.56 3.01
N SER A 83 3.55 25.36 3.10
CA SER A 83 4.92 24.90 2.83
C SER A 83 5.60 24.51 4.15
N ARG A 84 6.46 23.50 4.11
CA ARG A 84 7.19 23.01 5.29
C ARG A 84 7.94 24.09 6.03
N ASP A 85 8.59 25.01 5.30
CA ASP A 85 9.41 26.08 5.86
C ASP A 85 8.59 27.21 6.51
N ARG A 86 7.32 27.35 6.11
CA ARG A 86 6.41 28.36 6.63
C ARG A 86 5.52 27.89 7.77
N ALA A 87 5.54 26.58 8.07
CA ALA A 87 4.76 25.98 9.13
C ALA A 87 5.42 26.24 10.49
N GLY A 88 4.81 27.07 11.33
CA GLY A 88 5.21 27.30 12.71
C GLY A 88 4.71 26.22 13.67
N PHE A 89 4.93 26.43 14.96
CA PHE A 89 4.48 25.49 16.00
C PHE A 89 2.96 25.41 16.10
N GLU A 90 2.23 26.49 15.89
CA GLU A 90 0.76 26.52 16.05
C GLU A 90 0.04 25.54 15.13
N VAL A 91 0.48 25.42 13.87
CA VAL A 91 -0.13 24.52 12.89
C VAL A 91 0.27 23.05 13.09
N ARG A 92 1.30 22.78 13.88
CA ARG A 92 1.82 21.46 14.20
C ARG A 92 1.26 20.90 15.52
N ASP A 93 0.66 21.77 16.34
CA ASP A 93 0.11 21.38 17.64
C ASP A 93 -1.22 20.63 17.50
N VAL A 94 -1.57 19.92 18.56
CA VAL A 94 -2.87 19.27 18.69
C VAL A 94 -3.87 20.28 19.23
N HIS A 95 -4.91 20.54 18.45
CA HIS A 95 -6.02 21.42 18.84
C HIS A 95 -7.18 20.60 19.39
N TYR A 96 -8.03 21.18 20.25
CA TYR A 96 -9.17 20.45 20.81
C TYR A 96 -10.15 19.93 19.74
N SER A 97 -10.23 20.58 18.58
CA SER A 97 -11.05 20.14 17.45
C SER A 97 -10.56 18.84 16.80
N HIS A 98 -9.35 18.38 17.13
CA HIS A 98 -8.81 17.10 16.66
C HIS A 98 -9.50 15.89 17.33
N TYR A 99 -10.14 16.10 18.46
CA TYR A 99 -10.77 15.01 19.22
C TYR A 99 -11.76 14.21 18.38
N GLY A 100 -11.54 12.92 18.26
CA GLY A 100 -12.35 12.02 17.45
C GLY A 100 -12.22 12.20 15.92
N ARG A 101 -11.38 13.12 15.45
CA ARG A 101 -11.20 13.43 14.01
C ARG A 101 -9.80 13.14 13.51
N MET A 102 -8.80 13.63 14.19
CA MET A 102 -7.38 13.40 13.85
C MET A 102 -6.65 12.76 15.01
N CYS A 103 -5.88 11.71 14.75
CA CYS A 103 -5.08 11.06 15.78
C CYS A 103 -4.03 12.02 16.35
N PRO A 104 -3.95 12.21 17.68
CA PRO A 104 -2.97 13.08 18.29
C PRO A 104 -1.56 12.47 18.39
N VAL A 105 -1.44 11.16 18.18
CA VAL A 105 -0.21 10.39 18.38
C VAL A 105 0.49 10.06 17.07
N GLU A 106 -0.25 9.57 16.08
CA GLU A 106 0.32 9.11 14.82
C GLU A 106 0.67 10.29 13.90
N THR A 107 1.95 10.66 13.86
CA THR A 107 2.52 11.68 12.98
C THR A 107 3.97 11.31 12.68
N PRO A 108 4.56 11.72 11.54
CA PRO A 108 5.97 11.49 11.30
C PRO A 108 6.87 12.17 12.33
N GLU A 109 8.02 11.58 12.57
CA GLU A 109 9.13 12.23 13.28
C GLU A 109 9.93 13.11 12.30
N GLY A 110 10.39 14.26 12.75
CA GLY A 110 11.23 15.13 11.97
C GLY A 110 10.51 16.33 11.33
N PRO A 111 10.92 16.80 10.14
CA PRO A 111 10.44 18.06 9.57
C PRO A 111 8.93 18.15 9.30
N ASN A 112 8.28 17.02 9.11
CA ASN A 112 6.85 16.94 8.80
C ASN A 112 5.97 16.68 10.04
N ILE A 113 6.53 16.73 11.24
CA ILE A 113 5.77 16.52 12.48
C ILE A 113 4.58 17.49 12.56
N GLY A 114 3.41 16.95 12.87
CA GLY A 114 2.17 17.72 12.97
C GLY A 114 1.55 18.18 11.65
N LEU A 115 2.28 18.11 10.53
CA LEU A 115 1.78 18.46 9.19
C LEU A 115 1.16 17.27 8.45
N ILE A 116 1.61 16.07 8.77
CA ILE A 116 1.08 14.82 8.22
C ILE A 116 0.44 14.07 9.38
N ASN A 117 -0.87 13.89 9.33
CA ASN A 117 -1.65 13.26 10.38
C ASN A 117 -2.47 12.10 9.81
N SER A 118 -3.06 11.31 10.69
CA SER A 118 -3.93 10.21 10.32
C SER A 118 -5.36 10.46 10.78
N LEU A 119 -6.33 10.07 9.96
CA LEU A 119 -7.74 10.12 10.31
C LEU A 119 -8.02 9.18 11.48
N ALA A 120 -8.79 9.66 12.46
CA ALA A 120 -9.20 8.82 13.61
C ALA A 120 -10.07 7.65 13.14
N SER A 121 -10.08 6.57 13.93
CA SER A 121 -10.68 5.29 13.54
C SER A 121 -12.18 5.36 13.18
N TYR A 122 -12.96 6.19 13.89
CA TYR A 122 -14.40 6.36 13.64
C TYR A 122 -14.77 7.60 12.82
N ALA A 123 -13.80 8.45 12.50
CA ALA A 123 -14.04 9.67 11.75
C ALA A 123 -14.33 9.39 10.27
N LYS A 124 -15.09 10.27 9.66
CA LYS A 124 -15.32 10.29 8.21
C LYS A 124 -15.22 11.72 7.68
N ILE A 125 -15.10 11.85 6.37
CA ILE A 125 -15.07 13.14 5.68
C ILE A 125 -16.44 13.35 5.02
N ASN A 126 -17.05 14.51 5.26
CA ASN A 126 -18.34 14.86 4.67
C ASN A 126 -18.21 15.31 3.21
N GLU A 127 -19.33 15.62 2.58
CA GLU A 127 -19.39 16.11 1.20
C GLU A 127 -18.67 17.45 0.95
N TYR A 128 -18.50 18.27 2.00
CA TYR A 128 -17.81 19.56 1.95
C TYR A 128 -16.31 19.44 2.24
N GLY A 129 -15.81 18.26 2.59
CA GLY A 129 -14.40 18.04 2.91
C GLY A 129 -14.03 18.21 4.38
N PHE A 130 -14.98 18.48 5.27
CA PHE A 130 -14.75 18.54 6.71
C PHE A 130 -14.79 17.17 7.37
N ILE A 131 -13.99 17.00 8.43
CA ILE A 131 -13.92 15.77 9.19
C ILE A 131 -15.03 15.76 10.25
N GLU A 132 -15.82 14.70 10.27
CA GLU A 132 -16.90 14.48 11.21
C GLU A 132 -16.58 13.33 12.15
N ALA A 133 -16.97 13.47 13.42
CA ALA A 133 -16.88 12.44 14.43
C ALA A 133 -18.27 11.95 14.84
N PRO A 134 -18.42 10.65 15.19
CA PRO A 134 -19.71 10.11 15.62
C PRO A 134 -19.94 10.35 17.12
N TYR A 135 -21.17 10.65 17.47
CA TYR A 135 -21.63 10.79 18.85
C TYR A 135 -23.00 10.17 19.05
N ARG A 136 -23.25 9.62 20.24
CA ARG A 136 -24.54 9.10 20.62
C ARG A 136 -25.41 10.24 21.13
N ARG A 137 -26.62 10.34 20.61
CA ARG A 137 -27.58 11.37 21.00
C ARG A 137 -28.16 11.06 22.39
N ILE A 138 -28.31 12.09 23.21
CA ILE A 138 -28.97 12.02 24.50
C ILE A 138 -30.40 12.58 24.37
N ASP A 139 -31.38 11.79 24.74
CA ASP A 139 -32.79 12.21 24.81
C ASP A 139 -33.05 12.95 26.12
N LYS A 140 -33.47 14.19 26.01
CA LYS A 140 -33.81 15.09 27.11
C LYS A 140 -35.34 15.27 27.31
N SER A 141 -36.14 14.29 26.92
CA SER A 141 -37.59 14.32 27.15
C SER A 141 -37.94 14.49 28.63
N ASP A 142 -37.12 13.91 29.51
CA ASP A 142 -37.10 14.20 30.94
C ASP A 142 -35.76 14.89 31.30
N PRO A 143 -35.76 16.22 31.47
CA PRO A 143 -34.52 16.95 31.77
C PRO A 143 -33.84 16.55 33.07
N ALA A 144 -34.56 15.97 34.02
CA ALA A 144 -34.03 15.52 35.29
C ALA A 144 -33.25 14.21 35.16
N ASN A 145 -33.62 13.40 34.17
CA ASN A 145 -33.04 12.06 33.96
C ASN A 145 -32.82 11.74 32.45
N PRO A 146 -31.87 12.38 31.82
CA PRO A 146 -31.58 12.18 30.38
C PRO A 146 -31.19 10.74 30.08
N VAL A 147 -31.60 10.23 28.92
CA VAL A 147 -31.32 8.86 28.43
C VAL A 147 -30.37 8.92 27.25
N VAL A 148 -29.31 8.12 27.27
CA VAL A 148 -28.40 7.94 26.16
C VAL A 148 -29.05 6.96 25.16
N THR A 149 -29.27 7.41 23.93
CA THR A 149 -29.86 6.59 22.87
C THR A 149 -28.76 5.92 22.02
N ASP A 150 -29.15 4.94 21.23
CA ASP A 150 -28.26 4.28 20.27
C ASP A 150 -28.19 5.02 18.91
N GLU A 151 -28.88 6.15 18.79
CA GLU A 151 -28.82 6.98 17.60
C GLU A 151 -27.45 7.66 17.50
N VAL A 152 -26.72 7.38 16.43
CA VAL A 152 -25.41 7.95 16.17
C VAL A 152 -25.53 9.11 15.19
N VAL A 153 -25.01 10.27 15.60
CA VAL A 153 -25.00 11.48 14.79
C VAL A 153 -23.56 11.88 14.52
N TYR A 154 -23.24 12.09 13.25
CA TYR A 154 -21.94 12.62 12.84
C TYR A 154 -22.01 14.15 12.81
N MET A 155 -21.03 14.80 13.43
CA MET A 155 -20.95 16.24 13.45
C MET A 155 -19.53 16.76 13.27
N THR A 156 -19.44 17.92 12.66
CA THR A 156 -18.18 18.66 12.50
C THR A 156 -17.77 19.35 13.81
N ALA A 157 -16.54 19.83 13.90
CA ALA A 157 -16.03 20.46 15.13
C ALA A 157 -16.78 21.75 15.51
N ASP A 158 -17.20 22.54 14.55
CA ASP A 158 -18.00 23.75 14.77
C ASP A 158 -19.40 23.44 15.32
N GLU A 159 -20.04 22.39 14.86
CA GLU A 159 -21.31 21.91 15.40
C GLU A 159 -21.14 21.40 16.84
N GLU A 160 -20.08 20.65 17.12
CA GLU A 160 -19.76 20.11 18.44
C GLU A 160 -19.51 21.20 19.47
N ASP A 161 -18.96 22.35 19.08
CA ASP A 161 -18.69 23.50 19.97
C ASP A 161 -19.95 24.03 20.69
N ASN A 162 -21.13 23.71 20.19
CA ASN A 162 -22.40 24.14 20.78
C ASN A 162 -22.93 23.18 21.86
N TYR A 163 -22.29 22.01 22.02
CA TYR A 163 -22.83 20.94 22.84
C TYR A 163 -21.85 20.46 23.90
N HIS A 164 -22.38 19.97 25.02
CA HIS A 164 -21.64 19.24 26.03
C HIS A 164 -21.63 17.77 25.66
N VAL A 165 -20.46 17.15 25.67
CA VAL A 165 -20.28 15.75 25.27
C VAL A 165 -19.71 14.97 26.45
N ALA A 166 -20.40 13.89 26.83
CA ALA A 166 -19.97 12.99 27.90
C ALA A 166 -18.90 12.02 27.40
N GLN A 167 -18.03 11.56 28.28
CA GLN A 167 -17.05 10.53 27.97
C GLN A 167 -17.70 9.17 27.78
N ALA A 168 -17.14 8.35 26.88
CA ALA A 168 -17.66 7.04 26.53
C ALA A 168 -17.66 6.01 27.67
N ASN A 169 -16.76 6.18 28.65
CA ASN A 169 -16.57 5.27 29.78
C ASN A 169 -17.42 5.61 31.00
N GLU A 170 -18.29 6.62 30.92
CA GLU A 170 -19.22 6.89 32.01
C GLU A 170 -20.21 5.72 32.19
N PRO A 171 -20.40 5.26 33.42
CA PRO A 171 -21.32 4.16 33.69
C PRO A 171 -22.77 4.56 33.40
N LEU A 172 -23.47 3.70 32.70
CA LEU A 172 -24.89 3.79 32.39
C LEU A 172 -25.65 2.64 33.05
N ASP A 173 -26.90 2.86 33.41
CA ASP A 173 -27.77 1.77 33.84
C ASP A 173 -28.34 0.98 32.64
N GLU A 174 -29.15 -0.05 32.91
CA GLU A 174 -29.75 -0.90 31.87
C GLU A 174 -30.70 -0.13 30.91
N GLU A 175 -31.24 1.00 31.39
CA GLU A 175 -32.14 1.85 30.63
C GLU A 175 -31.42 2.99 29.87
N GLY A 176 -30.10 3.13 30.06
CA GLY A 176 -29.28 4.15 29.42
C GLY A 176 -29.19 5.48 30.19
N HIS A 177 -29.58 5.52 31.44
CA HIS A 177 -29.41 6.71 32.29
C HIS A 177 -28.02 6.77 32.91
N PHE A 178 -27.51 7.99 33.14
CA PHE A 178 -26.29 8.17 33.89
C PHE A 178 -26.46 7.78 35.38
N VAL A 179 -25.53 6.97 35.87
CA VAL A 179 -25.53 6.51 37.25
C VAL A 179 -25.17 7.65 38.22
N HIS A 180 -24.27 8.52 37.84
CA HIS A 180 -23.79 9.64 38.64
C HIS A 180 -24.54 10.93 38.31
N LYS A 181 -24.70 11.80 39.32
CA LYS A 181 -25.30 13.13 39.14
C LYS A 181 -24.38 14.04 38.33
N ASN A 182 -23.07 13.98 38.64
CA ASN A 182 -22.04 14.69 37.90
C ASN A 182 -21.31 13.71 37.00
N VAL A 183 -21.16 14.07 35.72
CA VAL A 183 -20.60 13.24 34.66
C VAL A 183 -19.40 13.97 34.07
N SER A 184 -18.30 13.23 33.87
CA SER A 184 -17.12 13.77 33.19
C SER A 184 -17.44 13.97 31.70
N GLY A 185 -17.09 15.13 31.20
CA GLY A 185 -17.29 15.46 29.81
C GLY A 185 -16.48 16.67 29.39
N ARG A 186 -16.68 17.11 28.18
CA ARG A 186 -15.99 18.26 27.61
C ARG A 186 -16.98 19.24 26.97
N PHE A 187 -16.60 20.47 27.04
CA PHE A 187 -17.24 21.57 26.34
C PHE A 187 -16.14 22.48 25.78
N ARG A 188 -16.00 22.53 24.47
CA ARG A 188 -14.90 23.19 23.77
C ARG A 188 -13.53 22.72 24.26
N GLU A 189 -12.71 23.60 24.84
CA GLU A 189 -11.37 23.26 25.36
C GLU A 189 -11.42 22.67 26.79
N GLU A 190 -12.49 22.87 27.52
CA GLU A 190 -12.61 22.49 28.91
C GLU A 190 -13.07 21.05 29.08
N THR A 191 -12.33 20.29 29.87
CA THR A 191 -12.69 18.95 30.31
C THR A 191 -12.91 18.97 31.81
N GLN A 192 -14.15 18.81 32.26
CA GLN A 192 -14.50 18.83 33.67
C GLN A 192 -15.80 18.03 33.93
N GLU A 193 -16.19 17.94 35.19
CA GLU A 193 -17.46 17.33 35.56
C GLU A 193 -18.60 18.35 35.45
N TYR A 194 -19.66 17.98 34.74
CA TYR A 194 -20.89 18.74 34.60
C TYR A 194 -22.08 17.94 35.15
N GLU A 195 -23.15 18.60 35.47
CA GLU A 195 -24.40 17.90 35.81
C GLU A 195 -24.94 17.13 34.61
N LYS A 196 -25.47 15.91 34.86
CA LYS A 196 -25.97 15.03 33.78
C LYS A 196 -26.99 15.67 32.85
N ARG A 197 -27.78 16.63 33.33
CA ARG A 197 -28.79 17.35 32.53
C ARG A 197 -28.21 18.28 31.46
N MET A 198 -26.93 18.62 31.56
CA MET A 198 -26.27 19.55 30.63
C MET A 198 -25.79 18.86 29.35
N PHE A 199 -25.63 17.55 29.36
CA PHE A 199 -25.11 16.80 28.23
C PHE A 199 -26.12 16.60 27.11
N ASP A 200 -25.66 16.81 25.87
CA ASP A 200 -26.45 16.65 24.66
C ASP A 200 -26.05 15.40 23.89
N TYR A 201 -24.81 14.99 23.99
CA TYR A 201 -24.22 13.85 23.31
C TYR A 201 -23.24 13.09 24.22
N MET A 202 -22.94 11.85 23.82
CA MET A 202 -21.96 11.02 24.45
C MET A 202 -21.04 10.41 23.39
N ASP A 203 -19.75 10.26 23.71
CA ASP A 203 -18.80 9.57 22.85
C ASP A 203 -19.25 8.11 22.59
N VAL A 204 -19.00 7.62 21.38
CA VAL A 204 -19.35 6.25 21.00
C VAL A 204 -18.40 5.24 21.64
N SER A 205 -17.10 5.52 21.64
CA SER A 205 -16.08 4.64 22.17
C SER A 205 -14.81 5.42 22.55
N PRO A 206 -14.06 5.00 23.58
CA PRO A 206 -12.74 5.58 23.84
C PRO A 206 -11.73 5.44 22.70
N LYS A 207 -11.89 4.44 21.84
CA LYS A 207 -11.03 4.20 20.68
C LYS A 207 -11.17 5.24 19.58
N MET A 208 -12.23 6.05 19.60
CA MET A 208 -12.49 7.05 18.58
C MET A 208 -11.44 8.18 18.51
N VAL A 209 -10.65 8.35 19.55
CA VAL A 209 -9.61 9.40 19.64
C VAL A 209 -8.41 9.09 18.75
N PHE A 210 -8.08 7.82 18.59
CA PHE A 210 -6.86 7.35 17.96
C PHE A 210 -7.09 6.82 16.54
N SER A 211 -6.03 6.85 15.74
CA SER A 211 -5.99 6.19 14.43
C SER A 211 -5.97 4.67 14.59
N VAL A 212 -6.13 3.95 13.48
CA VAL A 212 -6.12 2.48 13.46
C VAL A 212 -4.79 1.93 13.98
N ALA A 213 -3.65 2.47 13.53
CA ALA A 213 -2.33 2.01 13.98
C ALA A 213 -2.11 2.21 15.47
N THR A 214 -2.48 3.35 16.01
CA THR A 214 -2.37 3.65 17.44
C THR A 214 -3.33 2.81 18.28
N ALA A 215 -4.52 2.54 17.76
CA ALA A 215 -5.52 1.69 18.43
C ALA A 215 -5.10 0.21 18.52
N LEU A 216 -4.11 -0.22 17.76
CA LEU A 216 -3.54 -1.57 17.82
C LEU A 216 -2.51 -1.76 18.94
N ILE A 217 -2.08 -0.69 19.63
CA ILE A 217 -1.11 -0.76 20.71
C ILE A 217 -1.82 -1.22 21.98
N PRO A 218 -1.48 -2.41 22.55
CA PRO A 218 -2.05 -2.84 23.81
C PRO A 218 -1.50 -2.01 24.96
N PHE A 219 -2.34 -1.73 25.96
CA PHE A 219 -1.97 -0.91 27.13
C PHE A 219 -1.46 0.49 26.78
N LEU A 220 -2.01 1.09 25.75
CA LEU A 220 -1.61 2.42 25.25
C LEU A 220 -1.66 3.50 26.34
N GLN A 221 -2.62 3.41 27.25
CA GLN A 221 -2.78 4.35 28.37
C GLN A 221 -1.61 4.37 29.34
N ASN A 222 -0.79 3.33 29.36
CA ASN A 222 0.40 3.21 30.22
C ASN A 222 1.68 3.71 29.55
N ASP A 223 1.61 4.03 28.24
CA ASP A 223 2.76 4.46 27.46
C ASP A 223 2.84 5.99 27.38
N ASP A 224 4.08 6.50 27.34
CA ASP A 224 4.32 7.90 27.00
C ASP A 224 3.94 8.16 25.54
N ALA A 225 3.39 9.35 25.27
CA ALA A 225 2.95 9.74 23.93
C ALA A 225 4.07 9.68 22.89
N ASN A 226 5.30 10.03 23.25
CA ASN A 226 6.45 9.97 22.35
C ASN A 226 6.76 8.54 21.91
N ARG A 227 6.68 7.59 22.85
CA ARG A 227 6.90 6.16 22.56
C ARG A 227 5.74 5.53 21.80
N ALA A 228 4.52 5.95 22.07
CA ALA A 228 3.35 5.54 21.30
C ALA A 228 3.43 6.02 19.83
N LEU A 229 3.91 7.23 19.59
CA LEU A 229 4.18 7.75 18.25
C LEU A 229 5.20 6.89 17.50
N MET A 230 6.32 6.58 18.13
CA MET A 230 7.36 5.72 17.55
C MET A 230 6.82 4.32 17.25
N GLY A 231 6.08 3.72 18.18
CA GLY A 231 5.46 2.41 18.01
C GLY A 231 4.45 2.37 16.88
N SER A 232 3.59 3.37 16.77
CA SER A 232 2.61 3.49 15.68
C SER A 232 3.30 3.57 14.31
N ASN A 233 4.37 4.35 14.21
CA ASN A 233 5.15 4.48 12.99
C ASN A 233 5.88 3.18 12.63
N MET A 234 6.44 2.48 13.62
CA MET A 234 7.16 1.22 13.40
C MET A 234 6.25 0.05 13.01
N GLN A 235 5.01 -0.02 13.49
CA GLN A 235 4.04 -1.02 13.06
C GLN A 235 3.82 -1.01 11.54
N ARG A 236 3.83 0.16 10.92
CA ARG A 236 3.67 0.31 9.47
C ARG A 236 4.85 -0.19 8.65
N GLN A 237 5.99 -0.38 9.28
CA GLN A 237 7.25 -0.83 8.64
C GLN A 237 7.47 -2.34 8.77
N ALA A 238 6.59 -3.06 9.43
CA ALA A 238 6.71 -4.49 9.66
C ALA A 238 6.69 -5.26 8.32
N VAL A 239 7.67 -6.14 8.15
CA VAL A 239 7.81 -6.98 6.96
C VAL A 239 6.93 -8.23 7.09
N PRO A 240 6.18 -8.63 6.04
CA PRO A 240 5.45 -9.90 6.04
C PRO A 240 6.39 -11.09 6.18
N LEU A 241 6.13 -11.95 7.16
CA LEU A 241 6.92 -13.14 7.42
C LEU A 241 6.36 -14.35 6.66
N LEU A 242 7.18 -15.40 6.50
CA LEU A 242 6.73 -16.68 5.94
C LEU A 242 5.58 -17.27 6.72
N THR A 243 5.71 -17.29 8.04
CA THR A 243 4.66 -17.69 8.98
C THR A 243 4.50 -16.62 10.02
N THR A 244 3.29 -16.14 10.21
CA THR A 244 2.97 -15.14 11.22
C THR A 244 2.10 -15.72 12.30
N GLU A 245 2.12 -15.10 13.46
CA GLU A 245 1.29 -15.45 14.60
C GLU A 245 0.44 -14.27 15.02
N ALA A 246 -0.84 -14.53 15.29
CA ALA A 246 -1.68 -13.51 15.89
C ALA A 246 -1.14 -13.11 17.26
N PRO A 247 -1.21 -11.82 17.66
CA PRO A 247 -0.72 -11.39 18.96
C PRO A 247 -1.51 -12.07 20.09
N VAL A 248 -0.81 -12.51 21.12
CA VAL A 248 -1.42 -13.13 22.33
C VAL A 248 -2.25 -12.08 23.07
N VAL A 249 -1.74 -10.85 23.16
CA VAL A 249 -2.43 -9.71 23.75
C VAL A 249 -2.73 -8.69 22.66
N GLY A 250 -4.00 -8.39 22.47
CA GLY A 250 -4.47 -7.46 21.44
C GLY A 250 -5.53 -6.50 21.98
N THR A 251 -5.97 -5.60 21.13
CA THR A 251 -6.97 -4.56 21.46
C THR A 251 -8.35 -4.82 20.86
N GLY A 252 -8.50 -5.87 20.06
CA GLY A 252 -9.73 -6.17 19.31
C GLY A 252 -9.86 -5.44 17.99
N MET A 253 -8.92 -4.57 17.61
CA MET A 253 -8.88 -3.91 16.30
C MET A 253 -8.25 -4.77 15.20
N GLU A 254 -7.58 -5.84 15.55
CA GLU A 254 -6.81 -6.68 14.63
C GLU A 254 -7.69 -7.29 13.53
N THR A 255 -8.81 -7.89 13.91
CA THR A 255 -9.74 -8.52 12.96
C THR A 255 -10.34 -7.49 12.01
N LYS A 256 -10.81 -6.38 12.55
CA LYS A 256 -11.39 -5.31 11.72
C LYS A 256 -10.37 -4.69 10.78
N THR A 257 -9.15 -4.49 11.23
CA THR A 257 -8.06 -3.98 10.39
C THR A 257 -7.73 -4.94 9.26
N ALA A 258 -7.61 -6.23 9.54
CA ALA A 258 -7.31 -7.25 8.54
C ALA A 258 -8.41 -7.34 7.46
N VAL A 259 -9.68 -7.30 7.86
CA VAL A 259 -10.82 -7.36 6.94
C VAL A 259 -10.92 -6.08 6.11
N ASP A 260 -10.85 -4.91 6.73
CA ASP A 260 -11.04 -3.62 6.06
C ASP A 260 -9.85 -3.24 5.16
N SER A 261 -8.65 -3.79 5.40
CA SER A 261 -7.49 -3.59 4.52
C SER A 261 -7.65 -4.25 3.15
N GLY A 262 -8.55 -5.20 3.01
CA GLY A 262 -8.83 -5.90 1.75
C GLY A 262 -7.81 -6.96 1.35
N VAL A 263 -6.86 -7.31 2.21
CA VAL A 263 -5.85 -8.35 1.93
C VAL A 263 -6.37 -9.77 2.13
N CYS A 264 -7.40 -9.92 2.97
CA CYS A 264 -8.08 -11.20 3.19
C CYS A 264 -9.21 -11.41 2.17
N VAL A 265 -9.38 -12.63 1.72
CA VAL A 265 -10.50 -13.01 0.85
C VAL A 265 -11.71 -13.35 1.71
N LEU A 266 -12.83 -12.69 1.43
CA LEU A 266 -14.08 -12.88 2.14
C LEU A 266 -15.08 -13.66 1.29
N ALA A 267 -15.88 -14.53 1.92
CA ALA A 267 -16.97 -15.21 1.25
C ALA A 267 -18.08 -14.19 0.89
N LYS A 268 -18.47 -14.18 -0.37
CA LYS A 268 -19.56 -13.29 -0.85
C LYS A 268 -20.92 -13.71 -0.34
N LYS A 269 -21.15 -15.02 -0.24
CA LYS A 269 -22.38 -15.64 0.21
C LYS A 269 -22.10 -16.82 1.11
N SER A 270 -23.09 -17.19 1.94
CA SER A 270 -23.01 -18.43 2.73
C SER A 270 -23.06 -19.65 1.83
N GLY A 271 -22.28 -20.66 2.15
CA GLY A 271 -22.24 -21.89 1.37
C GLY A 271 -21.28 -22.93 1.93
N THR A 272 -21.06 -23.98 1.15
CA THR A 272 -20.14 -25.08 1.49
C THR A 272 -18.97 -25.08 0.54
N VAL A 273 -17.76 -25.26 1.07
CA VAL A 273 -16.53 -25.33 0.28
C VAL A 273 -16.50 -26.66 -0.49
N LEU A 274 -16.54 -26.58 -1.81
CA LEU A 274 -16.43 -27.74 -2.69
C LEU A 274 -14.98 -28.16 -2.94
N ARG A 275 -14.11 -27.16 -3.09
CA ARG A 275 -12.69 -27.36 -3.41
C ARG A 275 -11.87 -26.26 -2.76
N SER A 276 -10.77 -26.61 -2.16
CA SER A 276 -9.78 -25.69 -1.62
C SER A 276 -8.39 -26.16 -2.05
N THR A 277 -7.74 -25.35 -2.88
CA THR A 277 -6.35 -25.58 -3.33
C THR A 277 -5.51 -24.36 -2.95
N SER A 278 -4.20 -24.43 -3.13
CA SER A 278 -3.32 -23.30 -2.85
C SER A 278 -3.62 -22.05 -3.69
N THR A 279 -4.26 -22.20 -4.85
CA THR A 279 -4.53 -21.12 -5.80
C THR A 279 -5.99 -20.75 -5.93
N ASP A 280 -6.90 -21.68 -5.65
CA ASP A 280 -8.33 -21.52 -5.91
C ASP A 280 -9.19 -22.08 -4.79
N ILE A 281 -10.28 -21.40 -4.50
CA ILE A 281 -11.34 -21.84 -3.61
C ILE A 281 -12.65 -21.78 -4.38
N THR A 282 -13.39 -22.90 -4.41
CA THR A 282 -14.73 -22.96 -5.01
C THR A 282 -15.75 -23.22 -3.92
N ILE A 283 -16.75 -22.36 -3.81
CA ILE A 283 -17.84 -22.44 -2.83
C ILE A 283 -19.17 -22.62 -3.56
N LYS A 284 -19.91 -23.67 -3.15
CA LYS A 284 -21.31 -23.82 -3.54
C LYS A 284 -22.17 -23.07 -2.54
N ASN A 285 -22.78 -21.98 -2.99
CA ASN A 285 -23.64 -21.16 -2.16
C ASN A 285 -24.95 -21.89 -1.81
N ASP A 286 -25.58 -21.52 -0.72
CA ASP A 286 -26.86 -22.10 -0.27
C ASP A 286 -28.01 -21.85 -1.27
N ASP A 287 -27.88 -20.81 -2.11
CA ASP A 287 -28.82 -20.50 -3.21
C ASP A 287 -28.61 -21.38 -4.47
N GLY A 288 -27.66 -22.29 -4.45
CA GLY A 288 -27.31 -23.18 -5.56
C GLY A 288 -26.32 -22.64 -6.57
N THR A 289 -25.90 -21.39 -6.45
CA THR A 289 -24.84 -20.79 -7.28
C THR A 289 -23.45 -21.24 -6.84
N LYS A 290 -22.45 -21.11 -7.74
CA LYS A 290 -21.06 -21.40 -7.42
C LYS A 290 -20.25 -20.11 -7.56
N ASP A 291 -19.38 -19.87 -6.60
CA ASP A 291 -18.39 -18.79 -6.64
C ASP A 291 -16.99 -19.39 -6.64
N ASP A 292 -16.16 -18.93 -7.58
CA ASP A 292 -14.75 -19.26 -7.67
C ASP A 292 -13.91 -18.07 -7.22
N TYR A 293 -12.98 -18.33 -6.29
CA TYR A 293 -12.04 -17.35 -5.76
C TYR A 293 -10.62 -17.71 -6.18
N HIS A 294 -9.99 -16.82 -6.93
CA HIS A 294 -8.59 -16.94 -7.31
C HIS A 294 -7.70 -16.22 -6.31
N LEU A 295 -6.74 -16.91 -5.73
CA LEU A 295 -5.84 -16.36 -4.74
C LEU A 295 -4.59 -15.76 -5.40
N ILE A 296 -4.15 -14.63 -4.87
CA ILE A 296 -2.91 -13.99 -5.30
C ILE A 296 -1.72 -14.75 -4.71
N LYS A 297 -0.81 -15.17 -5.56
CA LYS A 297 0.36 -15.96 -5.17
C LYS A 297 1.65 -15.23 -5.51
N PHE A 298 2.52 -15.03 -4.52
CA PHE A 298 3.89 -14.53 -4.66
C PHE A 298 4.03 -13.27 -5.54
N LEU A 299 3.12 -12.31 -5.35
CA LEU A 299 3.17 -11.04 -6.05
C LEU A 299 4.15 -10.09 -5.35
N ARG A 300 4.95 -9.38 -6.12
CA ARG A 300 5.82 -8.34 -5.60
C ARG A 300 5.02 -7.12 -5.15
N SER A 301 5.26 -6.67 -3.92
CA SER A 301 4.75 -5.39 -3.44
C SER A 301 5.63 -4.21 -3.89
N ASN A 302 5.17 -2.98 -3.66
CA ASN A 302 5.95 -1.77 -3.99
C ASN A 302 7.30 -1.69 -3.26
N GLN A 303 7.41 -2.26 -2.07
CA GLN A 303 8.65 -2.33 -1.28
C GLN A 303 9.38 -3.67 -1.45
N SER A 304 9.09 -4.40 -2.51
CA SER A 304 9.70 -5.69 -2.83
C SER A 304 9.41 -6.80 -1.83
N ASN A 305 8.35 -6.68 -1.06
CA ASN A 305 7.86 -7.74 -0.18
C ASN A 305 7.00 -8.75 -0.95
N CYS A 306 6.75 -9.90 -0.35
CA CYS A 306 5.93 -10.94 -0.93
C CYS A 306 4.46 -10.78 -0.53
N TYR A 307 3.60 -10.55 -1.50
CA TYR A 307 2.15 -10.57 -1.32
C TYR A 307 1.63 -11.96 -1.70
N ASN A 308 1.20 -12.72 -0.72
CA ASN A 308 0.75 -14.10 -0.92
C ASN A 308 -0.48 -14.39 -0.08
N GLN A 309 -1.51 -14.96 -0.72
CA GLN A 309 -2.74 -15.37 -0.05
C GLN A 309 -2.75 -16.89 0.16
N LYS A 310 -3.17 -17.31 1.34
CA LYS A 310 -3.26 -18.73 1.73
C LYS A 310 -4.69 -19.06 2.14
N PRO A 311 -5.28 -20.17 1.65
CA PRO A 311 -6.60 -20.61 2.09
C PRO A 311 -6.55 -21.10 3.54
N ILE A 312 -7.59 -20.78 4.31
CA ILE A 312 -7.76 -21.22 5.70
C ILE A 312 -8.97 -22.15 5.88
N VAL A 313 -9.73 -22.39 4.81
CA VAL A 313 -10.89 -23.29 4.80
C VAL A 313 -10.56 -24.57 4.07
N PHE A 314 -11.19 -25.67 4.49
CA PHE A 314 -11.03 -27.00 3.91
C PHE A 314 -12.29 -27.43 3.18
N GLN A 315 -12.15 -28.41 2.29
CA GLN A 315 -13.27 -28.99 1.57
C GLN A 315 -14.33 -29.55 2.56
N GLY A 316 -15.58 -29.23 2.30
CA GLY A 316 -16.72 -29.67 3.12
C GLY A 316 -17.09 -28.75 4.28
N GLU A 317 -16.28 -27.71 4.58
CA GLU A 317 -16.63 -26.73 5.60
C GLU A 317 -17.76 -25.81 5.10
N HIS A 318 -18.66 -25.47 6.01
CA HIS A 318 -19.69 -24.44 5.78
C HIS A 318 -19.12 -23.07 6.16
N VAL A 319 -19.27 -22.08 5.30
CA VAL A 319 -18.84 -20.69 5.51
C VAL A 319 -20.06 -19.77 5.44
N GLU A 320 -20.01 -18.70 6.24
CA GLU A 320 -21.02 -17.65 6.23
C GLU A 320 -20.59 -16.48 5.32
N ALA A 321 -21.57 -15.69 4.88
CA ALA A 321 -21.29 -14.48 4.12
C ALA A 321 -20.44 -13.50 4.95
N GLY A 322 -19.36 -13.00 4.35
CA GLY A 322 -18.41 -12.11 5.01
C GLY A 322 -17.35 -12.80 5.88
N GLN A 323 -17.37 -14.12 5.98
CA GLN A 323 -16.32 -14.88 6.66
C GLN A 323 -15.02 -14.86 5.86
N VAL A 324 -13.89 -14.76 6.55
CA VAL A 324 -12.56 -14.86 5.92
C VAL A 324 -12.30 -16.30 5.49
N ILE A 325 -12.03 -16.50 4.22
CA ILE A 325 -11.73 -17.82 3.63
C ILE A 325 -10.26 -17.99 3.25
N ALA A 326 -9.53 -16.91 3.09
CA ALA A 326 -8.10 -16.94 2.84
C ALA A 326 -7.41 -15.76 3.53
N ASP A 327 -6.25 -16.04 4.13
CA ASP A 327 -5.40 -15.02 4.75
C ASP A 327 -4.50 -14.36 3.71
N GLY A 328 -4.26 -13.06 3.86
CA GLY A 328 -3.27 -12.30 3.11
C GLY A 328 -1.90 -12.23 3.81
N PRO A 329 -1.02 -11.34 3.35
CA PRO A 329 0.27 -11.09 4.01
C PRO A 329 0.05 -10.49 5.40
N SER A 330 0.88 -10.87 6.36
CA SER A 330 0.80 -10.39 7.75
C SER A 330 -0.57 -10.59 8.41
N THR A 331 -1.28 -11.63 8.05
CA THR A 331 -2.56 -12.01 8.68
C THR A 331 -2.56 -13.47 9.07
N ALA A 332 -3.27 -13.80 10.15
CA ALA A 332 -3.45 -15.16 10.65
C ALA A 332 -4.89 -15.35 11.09
N ASN A 333 -5.62 -16.30 10.49
CA ASN A 333 -7.03 -16.59 10.76
C ASN A 333 -7.95 -15.35 10.73
N GLY A 334 -7.69 -14.44 9.79
CA GLY A 334 -8.43 -13.20 9.66
C GLY A 334 -8.07 -12.10 10.66
N GLU A 335 -7.06 -12.28 11.47
CA GLU A 335 -6.51 -11.28 12.38
C GLU A 335 -5.20 -10.70 11.84
N LEU A 336 -4.94 -9.43 12.10
CA LEU A 336 -3.66 -8.82 11.77
C LEU A 336 -2.54 -9.43 12.63
N ALA A 337 -1.53 -9.98 11.97
CA ALA A 337 -0.37 -10.63 12.57
C ALA A 337 0.91 -10.04 11.96
N LEU A 338 1.42 -8.97 12.55
CA LEU A 338 2.58 -8.25 12.03
C LEU A 338 3.93 -8.92 12.32
N GLY A 339 3.94 -9.95 13.14
CA GLY A 339 5.18 -10.62 13.55
C GLY A 339 4.95 -11.94 14.26
N LYS A 340 5.76 -12.18 15.29
CA LYS A 340 5.79 -13.38 16.10
C LYS A 340 5.66 -13.02 17.59
N ASN A 341 5.39 -14.03 18.42
CA ASN A 341 5.35 -13.91 19.87
C ASN A 341 6.61 -14.57 20.48
N PRO A 342 7.79 -13.95 20.45
CA PRO A 342 9.01 -14.52 21.02
C PRO A 342 9.08 -14.29 22.53
N LEU A 343 9.83 -15.16 23.21
CA LEU A 343 10.21 -14.94 24.60
C LEU A 343 11.35 -13.90 24.66
N ILE A 344 11.16 -12.84 25.42
CA ILE A 344 12.10 -11.73 25.55
C ILE A 344 12.63 -11.66 27.00
N GLY A 345 13.94 -11.56 27.15
CA GLY A 345 14.59 -11.23 28.40
C GLY A 345 15.07 -9.77 28.40
N PHE A 346 14.71 -9.02 29.43
CA PHE A 346 15.13 -7.63 29.61
C PHE A 346 16.32 -7.54 30.54
N MET A 347 17.51 -7.33 29.99
CA MET A 347 18.74 -7.15 30.78
C MET A 347 19.81 -6.45 29.94
N THR A 348 20.81 -5.87 30.57
CA THR A 348 22.02 -5.42 29.88
C THR A 348 22.89 -6.62 29.56
N TRP A 349 23.45 -6.68 28.35
CA TRP A 349 24.29 -7.79 27.93
C TRP A 349 25.55 -7.31 27.21
N GLU A 350 26.62 -7.12 27.97
CA GLU A 350 27.96 -6.75 27.49
C GLU A 350 28.00 -5.55 26.52
N GLY A 351 27.03 -4.65 26.61
CA GLY A 351 26.91 -3.48 25.74
C GLY A 351 26.38 -3.75 24.33
N TYR A 352 26.16 -5.01 23.94
CA TYR A 352 25.68 -5.34 22.59
C TYR A 352 24.19 -5.02 22.36
N ASN A 353 23.46 -4.71 23.42
CA ASN A 353 22.06 -4.26 23.33
C ASN A 353 21.88 -2.80 23.77
N TYR A 354 22.91 -1.97 23.55
CA TYR A 354 22.87 -0.54 23.86
C TYR A 354 21.84 0.21 22.99
N GLU A 355 21.05 1.07 23.62
CA GLU A 355 19.91 1.79 23.02
C GLU A 355 18.86 0.82 22.44
N ASP A 356 18.59 0.90 21.14
CA ASP A 356 17.59 0.10 20.42
C ASP A 356 18.16 -1.22 19.84
N ALA A 357 19.39 -1.56 20.18
CA ALA A 357 20.02 -2.80 19.73
C ALA A 357 19.39 -4.02 20.42
N VAL A 358 19.23 -5.09 19.67
CA VAL A 358 18.62 -6.34 20.12
C VAL A 358 19.53 -7.52 19.79
N LEU A 359 19.65 -8.44 20.73
CA LEU A 359 20.32 -9.73 20.52
C LEU A 359 19.27 -10.79 20.18
N LEU A 360 19.54 -11.58 19.17
CA LEU A 360 18.68 -12.68 18.74
C LEU A 360 19.37 -14.02 19.02
N SER A 361 18.59 -15.01 19.43
CA SER A 361 19.05 -16.39 19.53
C SER A 361 19.24 -16.98 18.11
N GLU A 362 20.31 -17.74 17.90
CA GLU A 362 20.55 -18.50 16.68
C GLU A 362 19.38 -19.45 16.34
N ARG A 363 18.67 -19.95 17.34
CA ARG A 363 17.48 -20.78 17.19
C ARG A 363 16.38 -20.11 16.36
N LEU A 364 16.22 -18.79 16.43
CA LEU A 364 15.26 -18.04 15.63
C LEU A 364 15.61 -18.11 14.15
N VAL A 365 16.90 -18.05 13.82
CA VAL A 365 17.40 -18.18 12.45
C VAL A 365 17.21 -19.63 11.94
N MET A 366 17.57 -20.60 12.77
CA MET A 366 17.42 -22.03 12.40
C MET A 366 15.97 -22.44 12.12
N ASN A 367 15.03 -21.91 12.86
CA ASN A 367 13.61 -22.24 12.76
C ASN A 367 12.83 -21.32 11.80
N ASP A 368 13.50 -20.44 11.05
CA ASP A 368 12.86 -19.49 10.14
C ASP A 368 11.78 -18.61 10.82
N VAL A 369 11.98 -18.21 12.07
CA VAL A 369 10.97 -17.48 12.85
C VAL A 369 10.69 -16.09 12.25
N TYR A 370 11.73 -15.35 11.89
CA TYR A 370 11.62 -14.02 11.29
C TYR A 370 12.00 -13.99 9.81
N THR A 371 11.92 -15.11 9.15
CA THR A 371 12.29 -15.22 7.74
C THR A 371 11.20 -14.63 6.85
N SER A 372 11.63 -13.85 5.88
CA SER A 372 10.77 -13.19 4.89
C SER A 372 11.22 -13.49 3.46
N VAL A 373 10.32 -13.32 2.51
CA VAL A 373 10.59 -13.44 1.09
C VAL A 373 10.58 -12.05 0.47
N HIS A 374 11.62 -11.73 -0.29
CA HIS A 374 11.72 -10.48 -1.01
C HIS A 374 11.80 -10.78 -2.51
N ILE A 375 11.00 -10.08 -3.30
CA ILE A 375 10.94 -10.23 -4.75
C ILE A 375 11.41 -8.95 -5.40
N GLU A 376 12.54 -9.03 -6.10
CA GLU A 376 13.10 -7.92 -6.85
C GLU A 376 12.71 -8.00 -8.33
N GLU A 377 12.49 -6.85 -8.95
CA GLU A 377 12.16 -6.71 -10.37
C GLU A 377 13.34 -6.13 -11.13
N TYR A 378 13.70 -6.75 -12.24
CA TYR A 378 14.71 -6.27 -13.16
C TYR A 378 14.13 -6.17 -14.55
N GLU A 379 14.41 -5.08 -15.26
CA GLU A 379 13.87 -4.81 -16.59
C GLU A 379 15.00 -4.63 -17.60
N ALA A 380 14.85 -5.28 -18.75
CA ALA A 380 15.68 -5.06 -19.92
C ALA A 380 14.80 -4.58 -21.08
N GLU A 381 15.22 -3.51 -21.74
CA GLU A 381 14.55 -2.94 -22.90
C GLU A 381 15.43 -3.02 -24.13
N ALA A 382 14.88 -3.50 -25.23
CA ALA A 382 15.51 -3.43 -26.55
C ALA A 382 15.05 -2.16 -27.25
N ARG A 383 15.95 -1.17 -27.35
CA ARG A 383 15.68 0.14 -27.95
C ARG A 383 16.28 0.26 -29.34
N ASP A 384 15.69 1.13 -30.15
CA ASP A 384 16.30 1.55 -31.39
C ASP A 384 17.47 2.49 -31.11
N THR A 385 18.62 2.21 -31.71
CA THR A 385 19.80 3.07 -31.64
C THR A 385 20.11 3.63 -33.01
N LYS A 386 20.96 4.67 -33.08
CA LYS A 386 21.41 5.27 -34.37
C LYS A 386 22.12 4.27 -35.29
N LEU A 387 22.70 3.21 -34.72
CA LEU A 387 23.46 2.18 -35.43
C LEU A 387 22.61 0.95 -35.81
N GLY A 388 21.37 0.89 -35.32
CA GLY A 388 20.46 -0.19 -35.52
C GLY A 388 19.69 -0.56 -34.22
N PRO A 389 18.71 -1.45 -34.30
CA PRO A 389 17.95 -1.88 -33.14
C PRO A 389 18.77 -2.82 -32.25
N GLU A 390 18.58 -2.68 -30.92
CA GLU A 390 19.06 -3.68 -29.96
C GLU A 390 18.22 -4.95 -30.10
N GLU A 391 18.83 -6.09 -29.86
CA GLU A 391 18.17 -7.40 -29.96
C GLU A 391 18.30 -8.18 -28.68
N ILE A 392 17.21 -8.79 -28.24
CA ILE A 392 17.21 -9.76 -27.14
C ILE A 392 17.40 -11.15 -27.75
N THR A 393 18.54 -11.78 -27.46
CA THR A 393 18.95 -13.04 -28.07
C THR A 393 19.79 -13.86 -27.10
N ARG A 394 19.78 -15.18 -27.28
CA ARG A 394 20.70 -16.09 -26.59
C ARG A 394 22.12 -16.00 -27.15
N ASP A 395 22.28 -15.57 -28.37
CA ASP A 395 23.54 -15.51 -29.08
C ASP A 395 24.33 -14.25 -28.69
N VAL A 396 25.02 -14.32 -27.56
CA VAL A 396 25.78 -13.24 -26.96
C VAL A 396 27.27 -13.45 -27.24
N PRO A 397 27.98 -12.50 -27.86
CA PRO A 397 29.40 -12.65 -28.16
C PRO A 397 30.26 -12.63 -26.90
N GLY A 398 31.30 -13.48 -26.87
CA GLY A 398 32.28 -13.51 -25.81
C GLY A 398 31.80 -14.17 -24.50
N VAL A 399 30.68 -14.84 -24.49
CA VAL A 399 30.13 -15.54 -23.36
C VAL A 399 30.15 -17.04 -23.59
N GLY A 400 30.63 -17.80 -22.60
CA GLY A 400 30.66 -19.26 -22.65
C GLY A 400 29.28 -19.92 -22.51
N ASP A 401 29.13 -21.13 -23.02
CA ASP A 401 27.86 -21.86 -22.97
C ASP A 401 27.37 -22.11 -21.52
N ASP A 402 28.27 -22.22 -20.56
CA ASP A 402 27.90 -22.38 -19.14
C ASP A 402 27.15 -21.20 -18.58
N ALA A 403 27.47 -19.97 -19.01
CA ALA A 403 26.77 -18.77 -18.61
C ALA A 403 25.40 -18.62 -19.29
N LEU A 404 25.18 -19.30 -20.40
CA LEU A 404 23.93 -19.27 -21.19
C LEU A 404 23.01 -20.46 -20.92
N LYS A 405 23.42 -21.42 -20.09
CA LYS A 405 22.69 -22.67 -19.86
C LYS A 405 21.25 -22.52 -19.41
N ASP A 406 20.96 -21.50 -18.61
CA ASP A 406 19.62 -21.22 -18.05
C ASP A 406 18.77 -20.32 -18.94
N LEU A 407 19.31 -19.80 -20.03
CA LEU A 407 18.57 -19.01 -21.00
C LEU A 407 17.78 -19.90 -21.97
N ASP A 408 16.57 -19.49 -22.28
CA ASP A 408 15.75 -20.14 -23.30
C ASP A 408 16.19 -19.73 -24.72
N GLU A 409 15.48 -20.22 -25.74
CA GLU A 409 15.76 -19.90 -27.15
C GLU A 409 15.63 -18.40 -27.47
N ARG A 410 14.85 -17.67 -26.70
CA ARG A 410 14.66 -16.22 -26.86
C ARG A 410 15.75 -15.40 -26.14
N GLY A 411 16.61 -16.05 -25.35
CA GLY A 411 17.62 -15.37 -24.55
C GLY A 411 17.13 -14.90 -23.16
N ILE A 412 15.99 -15.39 -22.71
CA ILE A 412 15.38 -15.05 -21.43
C ILE A 412 15.59 -16.21 -20.48
N ILE A 413 15.97 -15.91 -19.22
CA ILE A 413 16.19 -16.94 -18.22
C ILE A 413 14.92 -17.71 -17.91
N ARG A 414 15.05 -19.03 -17.70
CA ARG A 414 13.92 -19.89 -17.35
C ARG A 414 13.42 -19.65 -15.92
N ILE A 415 12.14 -19.82 -15.69
CA ILE A 415 11.53 -19.79 -14.37
C ILE A 415 12.05 -20.97 -13.53
N GLY A 416 12.40 -20.72 -12.26
CA GLY A 416 12.97 -21.71 -11.36
C GLY A 416 14.50 -21.82 -11.38
N ALA A 417 15.19 -21.07 -12.23
CA ALA A 417 16.65 -21.00 -12.23
C ALA A 417 17.18 -20.33 -10.99
N GLU A 418 18.22 -20.90 -10.39
CA GLU A 418 18.97 -20.27 -9.30
C GLU A 418 20.03 -19.36 -9.87
N VAL A 419 20.05 -18.10 -9.42
CA VAL A 419 20.98 -17.08 -9.92
C VAL A 419 21.80 -16.45 -8.81
N ARG A 420 23.00 -16.00 -9.18
CA ARG A 420 23.94 -15.26 -8.32
C ARG A 420 24.40 -13.99 -9.02
N ALA A 421 25.10 -13.13 -8.31
CA ALA A 421 25.67 -11.92 -8.88
C ALA A 421 26.53 -12.22 -10.13
N GLY A 422 26.27 -11.50 -11.20
CA GLY A 422 26.95 -11.64 -12.48
C GLY A 422 26.32 -12.62 -13.47
N ASP A 423 25.35 -13.43 -13.07
CA ASP A 423 24.60 -14.30 -13.98
C ASP A 423 23.73 -13.50 -14.96
N ILE A 424 23.60 -13.97 -16.18
CA ILE A 424 22.82 -13.31 -17.22
C ILE A 424 21.33 -13.65 -17.03
N LEU A 425 20.50 -12.62 -16.92
CA LEU A 425 19.04 -12.75 -16.85
C LEU A 425 18.39 -12.66 -18.23
N VAL A 426 18.83 -11.70 -19.04
CA VAL A 426 18.35 -11.48 -20.39
C VAL A 426 19.54 -11.20 -21.29
N GLY A 427 19.74 -12.07 -22.28
CA GLY A 427 20.78 -11.87 -23.28
C GLY A 427 20.38 -10.76 -24.24
N LYS A 428 21.15 -9.68 -24.30
CA LYS A 428 20.92 -8.54 -25.16
C LYS A 428 22.21 -8.10 -25.84
N VAL A 429 22.12 -7.75 -27.09
CA VAL A 429 23.24 -7.25 -27.87
C VAL A 429 22.87 -5.89 -28.47
N THR A 430 23.87 -5.01 -28.51
CA THR A 430 23.74 -3.65 -29.06
C THR A 430 24.71 -3.49 -30.22
N PRO A 431 24.29 -2.92 -31.37
CA PRO A 431 25.20 -2.65 -32.50
C PRO A 431 26.35 -1.73 -32.11
N LYS A 432 27.56 -2.04 -32.58
CA LYS A 432 28.77 -1.23 -32.41
C LYS A 432 29.00 -0.30 -33.58
N GLY A 433 29.47 0.93 -33.29
CA GLY A 433 30.06 1.83 -34.30
C GLY A 433 31.48 1.46 -34.67
N GLU A 434 31.96 1.87 -35.81
CA GLU A 434 33.32 1.63 -36.26
C GLU A 434 34.41 2.17 -35.32
N THR A 435 34.11 3.21 -34.59
CA THR A 435 35.01 3.84 -33.61
C THR A 435 35.16 3.07 -32.31
N GLU A 436 34.21 2.17 -31.98
CA GLU A 436 34.18 1.38 -30.76
C GLU A 436 34.86 0.01 -30.91
N LEU A 437 35.32 -0.34 -32.12
CA LEU A 437 36.02 -1.58 -32.38
C LEU A 437 37.44 -1.56 -31.76
N THR A 438 37.80 -2.63 -31.07
CA THR A 438 39.19 -2.84 -30.60
C THR A 438 40.11 -3.06 -31.78
N ALA A 439 41.44 -2.89 -31.59
CA ALA A 439 42.43 -3.14 -32.63
C ALA A 439 42.38 -4.58 -33.15
N GLU A 440 42.10 -5.54 -32.27
CA GLU A 440 41.92 -6.96 -32.63
C GLU A 440 40.68 -7.20 -33.46
N GLU A 441 39.54 -6.58 -33.11
CA GLU A 441 38.30 -6.66 -33.86
C GLU A 441 38.43 -6.03 -35.26
N ARG A 442 39.14 -4.91 -35.39
CA ARG A 442 39.45 -4.29 -36.70
C ARG A 442 40.31 -5.22 -37.56
N LEU A 443 41.29 -5.89 -36.98
CA LEU A 443 42.13 -6.85 -37.64
C LEU A 443 41.35 -8.07 -38.12
N LEU A 444 40.50 -8.62 -37.30
CA LEU A 444 39.60 -9.74 -37.62
C LEU A 444 38.62 -9.37 -38.73
N ARG A 445 38.08 -8.14 -38.71
CA ARG A 445 37.20 -7.62 -39.74
C ARG A 445 37.93 -7.46 -41.09
N ALA A 446 39.18 -7.03 -41.07
CA ALA A 446 40.04 -6.92 -42.25
C ALA A 446 40.42 -8.28 -42.83
N ILE A 447 40.60 -9.30 -42.00
CA ILE A 447 41.05 -10.64 -42.42
C ILE A 447 39.86 -11.55 -42.85
N PHE A 448 38.76 -11.53 -42.11
CA PHE A 448 37.62 -12.42 -42.28
C PHE A 448 36.38 -11.77 -42.95
N GLY A 449 36.48 -10.51 -43.34
CA GLY A 449 35.35 -9.75 -43.89
C GLY A 449 34.25 -9.46 -42.92
N GLU A 450 32.99 -9.21 -43.42
CA GLU A 450 31.85 -8.80 -42.61
C GLU A 450 31.33 -9.84 -41.58
N LYS A 451 32.01 -10.98 -41.43
CA LYS A 451 31.60 -12.02 -40.48
C LYS A 451 31.98 -11.77 -39.03
N ALA A 452 32.77 -10.75 -38.75
CA ALA A 452 32.99 -10.33 -37.36
C ALA A 452 31.70 -9.62 -36.87
N ARG A 453 31.12 -10.11 -35.76
CA ARG A 453 29.90 -9.54 -35.19
C ARG A 453 30.10 -8.08 -34.79
N GLU A 454 29.31 -7.21 -35.37
CA GLU A 454 29.29 -5.77 -35.09
C GLU A 454 28.43 -5.42 -33.84
N VAL A 455 28.34 -6.34 -32.88
CA VAL A 455 27.50 -6.19 -31.69
C VAL A 455 28.31 -6.38 -30.41
N ARG A 456 27.94 -5.62 -29.38
CA ARG A 456 28.49 -5.77 -28.04
C ARG A 456 27.48 -6.37 -27.09
N ASP A 457 27.99 -7.06 -26.07
CA ASP A 457 27.17 -7.59 -24.99
C ASP A 457 26.66 -6.46 -24.08
N THR A 458 25.35 -6.26 -24.04
CA THR A 458 24.65 -5.36 -23.14
C THR A 458 23.60 -6.10 -22.32
N SER A 459 23.80 -7.39 -22.08
CA SER A 459 22.89 -8.27 -21.37
C SER A 459 22.60 -7.76 -19.96
N LEU A 460 21.35 -7.96 -19.52
CA LEU A 460 20.98 -7.72 -18.14
C LEU A 460 21.57 -8.80 -17.25
N LYS A 461 22.39 -8.40 -16.28
CA LYS A 461 23.04 -9.28 -15.31
C LYS A 461 22.51 -9.02 -13.92
N VAL A 462 22.57 -10.03 -13.06
CA VAL A 462 22.23 -9.90 -11.64
C VAL A 462 23.23 -8.93 -10.99
N PRO A 463 22.77 -7.86 -10.32
CA PRO A 463 23.62 -6.92 -9.63
C PRO A 463 24.47 -7.56 -8.53
N HIS A 464 25.56 -6.91 -8.18
CA HIS A 464 26.44 -7.35 -7.09
C HIS A 464 25.69 -7.40 -5.75
N GLY A 465 25.82 -8.53 -5.03
CA GLY A 465 25.16 -8.74 -3.74
C GLY A 465 23.74 -9.31 -3.83
N GLU A 466 23.20 -9.45 -5.04
CA GLU A 466 21.89 -10.04 -5.26
C GLU A 466 21.99 -11.53 -5.63
N TYR A 467 21.02 -12.32 -5.17
CA TYR A 467 20.92 -13.75 -5.48
C TYR A 467 19.46 -14.19 -5.30
N GLY A 468 19.10 -15.35 -5.78
CA GLY A 468 17.78 -15.89 -5.57
C GLY A 468 17.33 -16.86 -6.64
N ILE A 469 16.03 -17.06 -6.72
CA ILE A 469 15.37 -17.96 -7.68
C ILE A 469 14.45 -17.13 -8.56
N ILE A 470 14.46 -17.41 -9.86
CA ILE A 470 13.55 -16.77 -10.81
C ILE A 470 12.14 -17.29 -10.60
N VAL A 471 11.22 -16.39 -10.24
CA VAL A 471 9.82 -16.74 -9.98
C VAL A 471 8.90 -16.41 -11.15
N ASP A 472 9.25 -15.41 -11.94
CA ASP A 472 8.47 -15.00 -13.11
C ASP A 472 9.35 -14.26 -14.14
N ALA A 473 8.91 -14.30 -15.40
CA ALA A 473 9.50 -13.57 -16.50
C ALA A 473 8.38 -13.10 -17.44
N LYS A 474 8.23 -11.80 -17.61
CA LYS A 474 7.20 -11.19 -18.45
C LYS A 474 7.84 -10.52 -19.67
N VAL A 475 7.31 -10.81 -20.84
CA VAL A 475 7.78 -10.26 -22.11
C VAL A 475 6.70 -9.35 -22.70
N PHE A 476 7.08 -8.12 -23.03
CA PHE A 476 6.22 -7.14 -23.68
C PHE A 476 6.78 -6.82 -25.04
N THR A 477 5.96 -6.95 -26.08
CA THR A 477 6.34 -6.63 -27.46
C THR A 477 5.27 -5.75 -28.09
N ARG A 478 5.65 -4.93 -29.07
CA ARG A 478 4.71 -4.15 -29.88
C ARG A 478 3.81 -5.03 -30.74
N GLU A 479 4.30 -6.17 -31.15
CA GLU A 479 3.56 -7.15 -31.94
C GLU A 479 2.36 -7.73 -31.19
N ASN A 480 2.48 -7.87 -29.87
CA ASN A 480 1.40 -8.34 -28.99
C ASN A 480 0.41 -7.21 -28.58
N GLY A 481 0.59 -5.99 -29.11
CA GLY A 481 -0.26 -4.85 -28.78
C GLY A 481 0.06 -4.16 -27.46
N ASP A 482 1.19 -4.48 -26.83
CA ASP A 482 1.64 -3.84 -25.59
C ASP A 482 2.09 -2.40 -25.83
N GLU A 483 1.72 -1.49 -24.94
CA GLU A 483 2.19 -0.11 -24.95
C GLU A 483 3.62 -0.04 -24.39
N LEU A 484 4.57 0.30 -25.26
CA LEU A 484 5.95 0.53 -24.92
C LEU A 484 6.33 2.00 -25.11
N SER A 485 7.35 2.46 -24.38
CA SER A 485 7.89 3.80 -24.55
C SER A 485 8.36 4.03 -26.01
N PRO A 486 8.35 5.28 -26.52
CA PRO A 486 8.86 5.56 -27.86
C PRO A 486 10.29 5.06 -28.04
N GLY A 487 10.55 4.35 -29.14
CA GLY A 487 11.85 3.78 -29.44
C GLY A 487 12.15 2.42 -28.77
N VAL A 488 11.26 1.89 -27.97
CA VAL A 488 11.38 0.56 -27.36
C VAL A 488 10.61 -0.47 -28.19
N ASN A 489 11.28 -1.52 -28.63
CA ASN A 489 10.66 -2.60 -29.43
C ASN A 489 10.20 -3.78 -28.58
N GLN A 490 10.94 -4.09 -27.53
CA GLN A 490 10.69 -5.19 -26.62
C GLN A 490 11.17 -4.85 -25.23
N ALA A 491 10.40 -5.24 -24.23
CA ALA A 491 10.78 -5.15 -22.83
C ALA A 491 10.58 -6.49 -22.14
N VAL A 492 11.51 -6.86 -21.26
CA VAL A 492 11.47 -8.10 -20.48
C VAL A 492 11.63 -7.73 -19.01
N ARG A 493 10.71 -8.19 -18.16
CA ARG A 493 10.78 -8.06 -16.72
C ARG A 493 11.04 -9.41 -16.09
N ILE A 494 12.08 -9.46 -15.26
CA ILE A 494 12.47 -10.67 -14.53
C ILE A 494 12.26 -10.43 -13.04
N TYR A 495 11.64 -11.38 -12.36
CA TYR A 495 11.37 -11.35 -10.93
C TYR A 495 12.22 -12.40 -10.22
N ILE A 496 13.02 -11.95 -9.27
CA ILE A 496 13.92 -12.79 -8.47
C ILE A 496 13.43 -12.81 -7.04
N ALA A 497 13.11 -13.99 -6.51
CA ALA A 497 12.74 -14.16 -5.12
C ALA A 497 13.96 -14.55 -4.28
N GLN A 498 14.09 -13.91 -3.15
CA GLN A 498 15.16 -14.09 -2.19
C GLN A 498 14.58 -14.31 -0.80
N LYS A 499 15.08 -15.31 -0.10
CA LYS A 499 14.73 -15.59 1.29
C LYS A 499 15.72 -14.84 2.20
N ARG A 500 15.23 -13.99 3.08
CA ARG A 500 16.04 -13.20 4.03
C ARG A 500 15.66 -13.47 5.46
#